data_60603676dd3ec6248b9875e0a2beefd7
#
_entry.id   60603676dd3ec6248b9875e0a2beefd7
#
_cell.length_a   1.000
_cell.length_b   1.000
_cell.length_c   1.000
_cell.angle_alpha   90.00
_cell.angle_beta   90.00
_cell.angle_gamma   90.00
#
_symmetry.space_group_name_H-M   'P 1'
#
loop_
_entity.id
_entity.type
_entity.pdbx_description
1 polymer ?
#
loop_
_entity_poly.entity_id
_entity_poly.type
_entity_poly.pdbx_seq_one_letter_code
_entity_poly.pdbx_strand_id
1 'polypeptide(L)'
;MILLAVISVVIATLSPFWGLIFIIAFSGKYQKNRNLFYYVYFGLLILLFLLRIIDVISFMNLLIGVGLTSALYLWSLQRTINFINAIISVFFLNISFAVLRMFIFGKQYAEIIAEEIVTYKEFLNQSFQNNTEQLTLLLDFTDTFQRIFTKYYVGIWVFTIVLAIYIGTIFLSKKGSLNWVHRKIRMPFYLIYILIAALAGFLLPSTHTFGINALIMIAPLFLIQGISILDFYWGDFFKRSKILLFLLIVSMVFNYFILILVALIGLTDIWFNFRKIDMEEIDGSNFN
;
A
#
# COMPACT_ATOMS: atom_id res chain seq x y z
N MET A 1 15.11 13.48 16.33
CA MET A 1 13.95 12.61 16.48
C MET A 1 12.65 13.40 16.45
N ILE A 2 12.43 14.42 17.30
CA ILE A 2 11.24 15.29 17.25
C ILE A 2 11.03 15.86 15.84
N LEU A 3 12.08 16.39 15.21
CA LEU A 3 12.03 16.88 13.83
C LEU A 3 11.55 15.81 12.84
N LEU A 4 11.97 14.54 13.00
CA LEU A 4 11.50 13.44 12.15
C LEU A 4 10.00 13.18 12.34
N ALA A 5 9.48 13.27 13.57
CA ALA A 5 8.05 13.12 13.83
C ALA A 5 7.24 14.26 13.20
N VAL A 6 7.72 15.52 13.32
CA VAL A 6 7.09 16.68 12.68
C VAL A 6 7.05 16.52 11.15
N ILE A 7 8.20 16.20 10.54
CA ILE A 7 8.28 15.97 9.09
C ILE A 7 7.36 14.82 8.68
N SER A 8 7.30 13.74 9.46
CA SER A 8 6.41 12.61 9.19
C SER A 8 4.93 13.02 9.18
N VAL A 9 4.50 13.84 10.13
CA VAL A 9 3.13 14.36 10.18
C VAL A 9 2.85 15.23 8.96
N VAL A 10 3.75 16.16 8.60
CA VAL A 10 3.58 17.02 7.43
C VAL A 10 3.49 16.21 6.14
N ILE A 11 4.38 15.24 5.93
CA ILE A 11 4.33 14.38 4.74
C ILE A 11 3.05 13.53 4.73
N ALA A 12 2.65 12.99 5.89
CA ALA A 12 1.46 12.16 6.00
C ALA A 12 0.16 12.96 5.76
N THR A 13 0.09 14.23 6.17
CA THR A 13 -1.07 15.09 5.87
C THR A 13 -1.18 15.40 4.38
N LEU A 14 -0.06 15.53 3.65
CA LEU A 14 -0.06 15.66 2.20
C LEU A 14 -0.46 14.35 1.51
N SER A 15 0.05 13.21 2.00
CA SER A 15 -0.27 11.89 1.48
C SER A 15 0.05 10.80 2.50
N PRO A 16 -0.95 10.03 2.96
CA PRO A 16 -0.75 8.88 3.84
C PRO A 16 0.25 7.85 3.28
N PHE A 17 0.26 7.66 1.96
CA PHE A 17 1.21 6.78 1.26
C PHE A 17 2.67 7.20 1.49
N TRP A 18 3.01 8.46 1.19
CA TRP A 18 4.36 8.97 1.38
C TRP A 18 4.76 9.09 2.85
N GLY A 19 3.80 9.45 3.71
CA GLY A 19 4.00 9.49 5.16
C GLY A 19 4.42 8.13 5.72
N LEU A 20 3.73 7.06 5.31
CA LEU A 20 4.02 5.70 5.74
C LEU A 20 5.39 5.21 5.23
N ILE A 21 5.70 5.46 3.95
CA ILE A 21 7.04 5.18 3.39
C ILE A 21 8.12 5.89 4.20
N PHE A 22 7.94 7.18 4.48
CA PHE A 22 8.92 7.98 5.21
C PHE A 22 9.14 7.45 6.64
N ILE A 23 8.07 7.18 7.39
CA ILE A 23 8.16 6.64 8.76
C ILE A 23 8.94 5.34 8.77
N ILE A 24 8.61 4.39 7.88
CA ILE A 24 9.28 3.07 7.84
C ILE A 24 10.73 3.22 7.37
N ALA A 25 10.99 3.95 6.30
CA ALA A 25 12.33 4.14 5.73
C ALA A 25 13.33 4.79 6.69
N PHE A 26 12.86 5.62 7.61
CA PHE A 26 13.68 6.30 8.60
C PHE A 26 13.62 5.69 10.00
N SER A 27 12.90 4.56 10.19
CA SER A 27 12.70 3.94 11.50
C SER A 27 14.00 3.55 12.22
N GLY A 28 15.04 3.18 11.48
CA GLY A 28 16.37 2.92 12.06
C GLY A 28 16.96 4.10 12.82
N LYS A 29 16.64 5.35 12.44
CA LYS A 29 17.15 6.56 13.11
C LYS A 29 16.49 6.84 14.47
N TYR A 30 15.27 6.37 14.69
CA TYR A 30 14.55 6.59 15.95
C TYR A 30 14.26 5.30 16.72
N GLN A 31 14.83 4.17 16.31
CA GLN A 31 14.60 2.87 16.91
C GLN A 31 14.84 2.86 18.44
N LYS A 32 15.92 3.50 18.92
CA LYS A 32 16.26 3.62 20.36
C LYS A 32 15.21 4.41 21.15
N ASN A 33 14.54 5.38 20.53
CA ASN A 33 13.58 6.29 21.15
C ASN A 33 12.21 6.23 20.46
N ARG A 34 11.79 5.03 20.03
CA ARG A 34 10.58 4.82 19.24
C ARG A 34 9.32 5.32 19.94
N ASN A 35 9.20 5.05 21.24
CA ASN A 35 8.02 5.51 21.98
C ASN A 35 7.89 7.02 21.96
N LEU A 36 9.01 7.75 22.17
CA LEU A 36 8.99 9.21 22.11
C LEU A 36 8.65 9.73 20.72
N PHE A 37 9.10 9.04 19.63
CA PHE A 37 8.70 9.38 18.28
C PHE A 37 7.17 9.32 18.11
N TYR A 38 6.55 8.20 18.54
CA TYR A 38 5.11 8.04 18.40
C TYR A 38 4.32 8.94 19.36
N TYR A 39 4.80 9.23 20.56
CA TYR A 39 4.16 10.22 21.44
C TYR A 39 4.12 11.62 20.79
N VAL A 40 5.22 12.04 20.18
CA VAL A 40 5.25 13.33 19.44
C VAL A 40 4.36 13.27 18.21
N TYR A 41 4.41 12.18 17.43
CA TYR A 41 3.57 12.00 16.23
C TYR A 41 2.07 12.10 16.57
N PHE A 42 1.61 11.30 17.53
CA PHE A 42 0.20 11.30 17.94
C PHE A 42 -0.21 12.60 18.63
N GLY A 43 0.66 13.18 19.46
CA GLY A 43 0.42 14.47 20.10
C GLY A 43 0.22 15.60 19.07
N LEU A 44 1.03 15.63 18.01
CA LEU A 44 0.87 16.57 16.90
C LEU A 44 -0.42 16.33 16.13
N LEU A 45 -0.80 15.09 15.86
CA LEU A 45 -2.08 14.79 15.19
C LEU A 45 -3.28 15.29 16.00
N ILE A 46 -3.27 15.03 17.31
CA ILE A 46 -4.33 15.50 18.21
C ILE A 46 -4.38 17.03 18.20
N LEU A 47 -3.23 17.70 18.24
CA LEU A 47 -3.14 19.15 18.18
C LEU A 47 -3.73 19.71 16.88
N LEU A 48 -3.35 19.14 15.72
CA LEU A 48 -3.88 19.55 14.41
C LEU A 48 -5.40 19.37 14.33
N PHE A 49 -5.92 18.28 14.89
CA PHE A 49 -7.35 18.02 14.94
C PHE A 49 -8.08 19.02 15.85
N LEU A 50 -7.55 19.30 17.05
CA LEU A 50 -8.14 20.27 17.98
C LEU A 50 -8.12 21.69 17.43
N LEU A 51 -7.07 22.04 16.67
CA LEU A 51 -6.97 23.33 15.95
C LEU A 51 -7.83 23.38 14.68
N ARG A 52 -8.57 22.30 14.35
CA ARG A 52 -9.40 22.17 13.14
C ARG A 52 -8.63 22.36 11.83
N ILE A 53 -7.32 22.07 11.82
CA ILE A 53 -6.49 22.12 10.61
C ILE A 53 -6.76 20.89 9.75
N ILE A 54 -7.08 19.75 10.37
CA ILE A 54 -7.49 18.51 9.70
C ILE A 54 -8.89 18.10 10.16
N ASP A 55 -9.66 17.54 9.24
CA ASP A 55 -10.99 16.99 9.52
C ASP A 55 -10.91 15.61 10.21
N VAL A 56 -12.06 15.09 10.64
CA VAL A 56 -12.15 13.80 11.33
C VAL A 56 -11.72 12.64 10.44
N ILE A 57 -11.99 12.67 9.13
CA ILE A 57 -11.62 11.62 8.18
C ILE A 57 -10.11 11.58 8.01
N SER A 58 -9.50 12.75 7.76
CA SER A 58 -8.05 12.91 7.67
C SER A 58 -7.36 12.51 8.97
N PHE A 59 -7.89 12.92 10.12
CA PHE A 59 -7.38 12.51 11.43
C PHE A 59 -7.36 10.99 11.59
N MET A 60 -8.47 10.29 11.28
CA MET A 60 -8.56 8.83 11.37
C MET A 60 -7.62 8.11 10.38
N ASN A 61 -7.50 8.64 9.16
CA ASN A 61 -6.57 8.12 8.16
C ASN A 61 -5.11 8.22 8.63
N LEU A 62 -4.73 9.33 9.25
CA LEU A 62 -3.38 9.56 9.77
C LEU A 62 -3.13 8.77 11.06
N LEU A 63 -4.12 8.68 11.94
CA LEU A 63 -4.02 7.95 13.20
C LEU A 63 -3.87 6.45 12.95
N ILE A 64 -4.80 5.84 12.20
CA ILE A 64 -4.86 4.39 12.01
C ILE A 64 -4.04 3.98 10.80
N GLY A 65 -4.31 4.59 9.64
CA GLY A 65 -3.68 4.21 8.37
C GLY A 65 -2.18 4.46 8.32
N VAL A 66 -1.68 5.47 9.04
CA VAL A 66 -0.24 5.77 9.07
C VAL A 66 0.36 5.46 10.43
N GLY A 67 -0.13 6.08 11.51
CA GLY A 67 0.46 6.00 12.83
C GLY A 67 0.43 4.59 13.42
N LEU A 68 -0.77 4.04 13.64
CA LEU A 68 -0.94 2.69 14.20
C LEU A 68 -0.40 1.60 13.26
N THR A 69 -0.60 1.76 11.95
CA THR A 69 -0.08 0.82 10.95
C THR A 69 1.45 0.74 10.99
N SER A 70 2.15 1.88 10.99
CA SER A 70 3.62 1.89 11.10
C SER A 70 4.11 1.37 12.45
N ALA A 71 3.41 1.71 13.54
CA ALA A 71 3.75 1.23 14.88
C ALA A 71 3.60 -0.30 14.99
N LEU A 72 2.47 -0.84 14.53
CA LEU A 72 2.20 -2.28 14.51
C LEU A 72 3.21 -3.02 13.62
N TYR A 73 3.47 -2.49 12.42
CA TYR A 73 4.43 -3.06 11.48
C TYR A 73 5.83 -3.18 12.09
N LEU A 74 6.37 -2.08 12.62
CA LEU A 74 7.71 -2.04 13.21
C LEU A 74 7.80 -2.86 14.51
N TRP A 75 6.72 -2.91 15.29
CA TRP A 75 6.66 -3.74 16.49
C TRP A 75 6.64 -5.24 16.11
N SER A 76 5.80 -5.63 15.14
CA SER A 76 5.72 -7.00 14.64
C SER A 76 7.04 -7.46 14.03
N LEU A 77 7.65 -6.60 13.18
CA LEU A 77 8.94 -6.86 12.54
C LEU A 77 10.06 -7.10 13.58
N GLN A 78 10.04 -6.39 14.70
CA GLN A 78 11.03 -6.58 15.76
C GLN A 78 10.80 -7.85 16.60
N ARG A 79 9.54 -8.25 16.80
CA ARG A 79 9.21 -9.45 17.58
C ARG A 79 9.43 -10.74 16.83
N THR A 80 8.97 -10.77 15.57
CA THR A 80 8.99 -11.99 14.77
C THR A 80 10.19 -12.04 13.83
N ILE A 81 10.87 -10.90 13.63
CA ILE A 81 11.94 -10.70 12.63
C ILE A 81 11.51 -11.18 11.21
N ASN A 82 10.23 -11.41 11.03
CA ASN A 82 9.66 -11.93 9.80
C ASN A 82 8.79 -10.85 9.12
N PHE A 83 9.25 -10.41 7.95
CA PHE A 83 8.53 -9.43 7.11
C PHE A 83 7.10 -9.86 6.79
N ILE A 84 6.90 -11.17 6.53
CA ILE A 84 5.59 -11.71 6.11
C ILE A 84 4.58 -11.57 7.24
N ASN A 85 4.93 -11.98 8.46
CA ASN A 85 4.05 -11.85 9.61
C ASN A 85 3.73 -10.38 9.92
N ALA A 86 4.72 -9.50 9.78
CA ALA A 86 4.53 -8.07 9.99
C ALA A 86 3.58 -7.45 8.95
N ILE A 87 3.76 -7.75 7.65
CA ILE A 87 2.91 -7.20 6.58
C ILE A 87 1.48 -7.74 6.65
N ILE A 88 1.30 -9.01 7.00
CA ILE A 88 -0.02 -9.62 7.16
C ILE A 88 -0.78 -9.03 8.36
N SER A 89 -0.09 -8.79 9.49
CA SER A 89 -0.71 -8.14 10.64
C SER A 89 -1.29 -6.77 10.29
N VAL A 90 -0.55 -5.95 9.54
CA VAL A 90 -1.02 -4.63 9.12
C VAL A 90 -2.01 -4.70 7.95
N PHE A 91 -1.95 -5.73 7.13
CA PHE A 91 -2.94 -6.00 6.09
C PHE A 91 -4.33 -6.18 6.71
N PHE A 92 -4.48 -7.05 7.71
CA PHE A 92 -5.75 -7.25 8.40
C PHE A 92 -6.21 -6.02 9.19
N LEU A 93 -5.29 -5.28 9.85
CA LEU A 93 -5.62 -4.01 10.50
C LEU A 93 -6.25 -3.03 9.50
N ASN A 94 -5.63 -2.88 8.32
CA ASN A 94 -6.10 -1.93 7.32
C ASN A 94 -7.36 -2.38 6.59
N ILE A 95 -7.61 -3.68 6.43
CA ILE A 95 -8.92 -4.19 5.98
C ILE A 95 -10.00 -3.79 6.98
N SER A 96 -9.80 -4.09 8.27
CA SER A 96 -10.76 -3.76 9.32
C SER A 96 -11.03 -2.26 9.38
N PHE A 97 -9.99 -1.44 9.29
CA PHE A 97 -10.12 0.03 9.26
C PHE A 97 -10.85 0.51 8.01
N ALA A 98 -10.49 0.02 6.83
CA ALA A 98 -11.11 0.46 5.58
C ALA A 98 -12.60 0.10 5.50
N VAL A 99 -12.97 -1.09 5.99
CA VAL A 99 -14.37 -1.53 6.10
C VAL A 99 -15.13 -0.66 7.12
N LEU A 100 -14.58 -0.46 8.31
CA LEU A 100 -15.18 0.40 9.33
C LEU A 100 -15.39 1.83 8.82
N ARG A 101 -14.37 2.39 8.16
CA ARG A 101 -14.43 3.71 7.54
C ARG A 101 -15.53 3.80 6.48
N MET A 102 -15.74 2.74 5.69
CA MET A 102 -16.83 2.67 4.73
C MET A 102 -18.21 2.81 5.40
N PHE A 103 -18.42 2.11 6.50
CA PHE A 103 -19.71 2.17 7.20
C PHE A 103 -19.95 3.52 7.86
N ILE A 104 -18.92 4.14 8.43
CA ILE A 104 -19.06 5.40 9.17
C ILE A 104 -19.07 6.62 8.25
N PHE A 105 -18.16 6.67 7.27
CA PHE A 105 -17.88 7.86 6.47
C PHE A 105 -18.13 7.68 4.96
N GLY A 106 -18.72 6.57 4.54
CA GLY A 106 -18.86 6.25 3.10
C GLY A 106 -19.61 7.31 2.30
N LYS A 107 -20.67 7.92 2.86
CA LYS A 107 -21.40 8.99 2.21
C LYS A 107 -20.56 10.27 2.09
N GLN A 108 -19.90 10.70 3.17
CA GLN A 108 -19.03 11.87 3.16
C GLN A 108 -17.86 11.73 2.19
N TYR A 109 -17.30 10.51 2.08
CA TYR A 109 -16.24 10.21 1.11
C TYR A 109 -16.73 10.37 -0.33
N ALA A 110 -17.92 9.89 -0.63
CA ALA A 110 -18.52 10.01 -1.96
C ALA A 110 -18.81 11.48 -2.31
N GLU A 111 -19.27 12.28 -1.35
CA GLU A 111 -19.52 13.71 -1.50
C GLU A 111 -18.22 14.47 -1.77
N ILE A 112 -17.16 14.24 -0.97
CA ILE A 112 -15.83 14.88 -1.17
C ILE A 112 -15.27 14.57 -2.55
N ILE A 113 -15.30 13.29 -2.96
CA ILE A 113 -14.84 12.89 -4.31
C ILE A 113 -15.68 13.60 -5.40
N ALA A 114 -17.00 13.68 -5.21
CA ALA A 114 -17.86 14.33 -6.19
C ALA A 114 -17.56 15.82 -6.33
N GLU A 115 -17.33 16.54 -5.24
CA GLU A 115 -16.97 17.97 -5.23
C GLU A 115 -15.61 18.22 -5.90
N GLU A 116 -14.59 17.40 -5.57
CA GLU A 116 -13.27 17.49 -6.21
C GLU A 116 -13.35 17.25 -7.72
N ILE A 117 -14.15 16.28 -8.14
CA ILE A 117 -14.35 15.95 -9.56
C ILE A 117 -15.08 17.11 -10.29
N VAL A 118 -16.07 17.73 -9.67
CA VAL A 118 -16.73 18.91 -10.26
C VAL A 118 -15.72 20.03 -10.47
N THR A 119 -14.94 20.37 -9.44
CA THR A 119 -13.89 21.39 -9.54
C THR A 119 -12.88 21.08 -10.63
N TYR A 120 -12.45 19.80 -10.74
CA TYR A 120 -11.51 19.37 -11.76
C TYR A 120 -12.10 19.46 -13.17
N LYS A 121 -13.38 19.10 -13.37
CA LYS A 121 -14.07 19.23 -14.64
C LYS A 121 -14.22 20.69 -15.06
N GLU A 122 -14.49 21.60 -14.13
CA GLU A 122 -14.52 23.04 -14.41
C GLU A 122 -13.14 23.53 -14.87
N PHE A 123 -12.07 23.11 -14.21
CA PHE A 123 -10.70 23.41 -14.63
C PHE A 123 -10.40 22.88 -16.04
N LEU A 124 -10.80 21.65 -16.36
CA LEU A 124 -10.62 21.07 -17.71
C LEU A 124 -11.39 21.87 -18.76
N ASN A 125 -12.64 22.22 -18.50
CA ASN A 125 -13.46 23.01 -19.40
C ASN A 125 -12.82 24.39 -19.71
N GLN A 126 -12.24 25.04 -18.70
CA GLN A 126 -11.54 26.31 -18.87
C GLN A 126 -10.22 26.16 -19.63
N SER A 127 -9.46 25.08 -19.37
CA SER A 127 -8.12 24.88 -19.94
C SER A 127 -8.15 24.39 -21.38
N PHE A 128 -9.17 23.63 -21.79
CA PHE A 128 -9.27 22.97 -23.09
C PHE A 128 -10.44 23.46 -23.95
N GLN A 129 -10.89 24.71 -23.76
CA GLN A 129 -12.01 25.30 -24.53
C GLN A 129 -11.86 25.18 -26.06
N ASN A 130 -10.62 25.25 -26.55
CA ASN A 130 -10.32 25.25 -27.99
C ASN A 130 -10.05 23.85 -28.55
N ASN A 131 -10.10 22.80 -27.75
CA ASN A 131 -9.81 21.42 -28.18
C ASN A 131 -10.86 20.44 -27.60
N THR A 132 -12.00 20.41 -28.31
CA THR A 132 -13.18 19.63 -27.89
C THR A 132 -12.92 18.12 -27.85
N GLU A 133 -12.06 17.58 -28.71
CA GLU A 133 -11.74 16.15 -28.74
C GLU A 133 -10.94 15.73 -27.50
N GLN A 134 -9.88 16.49 -27.18
CA GLN A 134 -9.09 16.23 -25.95
C GLN A 134 -9.93 16.45 -24.69
N LEU A 135 -10.77 17.48 -24.68
CA LEU A 135 -11.66 17.74 -23.56
C LEU A 135 -12.60 16.56 -23.29
N THR A 136 -13.24 16.02 -24.34
CA THR A 136 -14.15 14.86 -24.21
C THR A 136 -13.42 13.65 -23.64
N LEU A 137 -12.23 13.31 -24.14
CA LEU A 137 -11.42 12.21 -23.62
C LEU A 137 -11.04 12.38 -22.15
N LEU A 138 -10.67 13.61 -21.74
CA LEU A 138 -10.32 13.90 -20.35
C LEU A 138 -11.54 13.84 -19.42
N LEU A 139 -12.70 14.28 -19.86
CA LEU A 139 -13.94 14.19 -19.11
C LEU A 139 -14.37 12.72 -18.92
N ASP A 140 -14.32 11.89 -19.97
CA ASP A 140 -14.62 10.46 -19.91
C ASP A 140 -13.65 9.71 -18.98
N PHE A 141 -12.36 10.06 -19.04
CA PHE A 141 -11.36 9.55 -18.11
C PHE A 141 -11.69 9.92 -16.67
N THR A 142 -12.05 11.19 -16.44
CA THR A 142 -12.42 11.71 -15.10
C THR A 142 -13.65 10.99 -14.55
N ASP A 143 -14.68 10.74 -15.36
CA ASP A 143 -15.87 10.00 -14.95
C ASP A 143 -15.55 8.52 -14.63
N THR A 144 -14.67 7.92 -15.40
CA THR A 144 -14.21 6.55 -15.13
C THR A 144 -13.41 6.48 -13.84
N PHE A 145 -12.52 7.44 -13.62
CA PHE A 145 -11.74 7.58 -12.39
C PHE A 145 -12.66 7.74 -11.18
N GLN A 146 -13.64 8.65 -11.24
CA GLN A 146 -14.62 8.84 -10.17
C GLN A 146 -15.33 7.53 -9.83
N ARG A 147 -15.85 6.81 -10.84
CA ARG A 147 -16.55 5.54 -10.63
C ARG A 147 -15.67 4.50 -9.95
N ILE A 148 -14.41 4.37 -10.37
CA ILE A 148 -13.45 3.43 -9.80
C ILE A 148 -13.15 3.80 -8.34
N PHE A 149 -12.81 5.05 -8.08
CA PHE A 149 -12.44 5.51 -6.74
C PHE A 149 -13.61 5.50 -5.76
N THR A 150 -14.82 5.83 -6.18
CA THR A 150 -16.01 5.75 -5.32
C THR A 150 -16.40 4.30 -5.02
N LYS A 151 -16.28 3.40 -6.01
CA LYS A 151 -16.75 2.02 -5.88
C LYS A 151 -15.74 1.09 -5.22
N TYR A 152 -14.44 1.33 -5.42
CA TYR A 152 -13.37 0.42 -5.01
C TYR A 152 -12.39 1.06 -4.02
N TYR A 153 -12.73 2.17 -3.39
CA TYR A 153 -11.83 2.89 -2.49
C TYR A 153 -11.32 2.07 -1.30
N VAL A 154 -12.10 1.08 -0.82
CA VAL A 154 -11.70 0.19 0.27
C VAL A 154 -10.53 -0.69 -0.19
N GLY A 155 -10.65 -1.31 -1.38
CA GLY A 155 -9.59 -2.11 -1.99
C GLY A 155 -8.35 -1.28 -2.30
N ILE A 156 -8.54 -0.12 -2.92
CA ILE A 156 -7.46 0.81 -3.29
C ILE A 156 -6.71 1.29 -2.05
N TRP A 157 -7.40 1.59 -0.95
CA TRP A 157 -6.75 1.98 0.30
C TRP A 157 -5.79 0.90 0.81
N VAL A 158 -6.28 -0.34 0.97
CA VAL A 158 -5.46 -1.45 1.48
C VAL A 158 -4.29 -1.73 0.54
N PHE A 159 -4.54 -1.75 -0.77
CA PHE A 159 -3.50 -1.89 -1.80
C PHE A 159 -2.39 -0.85 -1.63
N THR A 160 -2.77 0.41 -1.52
CA THR A 160 -1.84 1.54 -1.37
C THR A 160 -1.00 1.44 -0.10
N ILE A 161 -1.62 1.11 1.03
CA ILE A 161 -0.93 0.97 2.32
C ILE A 161 0.07 -0.19 2.30
N VAL A 162 -0.31 -1.34 1.76
CA VAL A 162 0.58 -2.51 1.65
C VAL A 162 1.80 -2.21 0.77
N LEU A 163 1.59 -1.53 -0.36
CA LEU A 163 2.70 -1.08 -1.22
C LEU A 163 3.59 -0.06 -0.52
N ALA A 164 3.02 0.89 0.23
CA ALA A 164 3.80 1.87 0.98
C ALA A 164 4.73 1.20 2.00
N ILE A 165 4.22 0.20 2.73
CA ILE A 165 5.00 -0.58 3.69
C ILE A 165 6.14 -1.32 2.98
N TYR A 166 5.84 -1.98 1.87
CA TYR A 166 6.84 -2.72 1.09
C TYR A 166 7.95 -1.79 0.60
N ILE A 167 7.61 -0.67 -0.03
CA ILE A 167 8.57 0.33 -0.51
C ILE A 167 9.40 0.91 0.65
N GLY A 168 8.75 1.28 1.77
CA GLY A 168 9.43 1.77 2.97
C GLY A 168 10.42 0.75 3.52
N THR A 169 10.08 -0.55 3.48
CA THR A 169 10.95 -1.65 3.93
C THR A 169 12.17 -1.83 3.03
N ILE A 170 12.02 -1.69 1.71
CA ILE A 170 13.16 -1.69 0.77
C ILE A 170 14.16 -0.58 1.14
N PHE A 171 13.66 0.63 1.44
CA PHE A 171 14.54 1.73 1.85
C PHE A 171 15.19 1.49 3.21
N LEU A 172 14.47 0.90 4.17
CA LEU A 172 15.00 0.54 5.48
C LEU A 172 16.12 -0.50 5.37
N SER A 173 15.91 -1.54 4.56
CA SER A 173 16.90 -2.60 4.29
C SER A 173 18.17 -2.05 3.63
N LYS A 174 18.05 -1.19 2.62
CA LYS A 174 19.20 -0.57 1.94
C LYS A 174 20.08 0.25 2.89
N LYS A 175 19.54 0.75 4.00
CA LYS A 175 20.30 1.49 5.02
C LYS A 175 21.01 0.59 6.03
N GLY A 176 20.96 -0.75 5.84
CA GLY A 176 21.55 -1.72 6.75
C GLY A 176 20.86 -1.84 8.11
N SER A 177 19.69 -1.21 8.27
CA SER A 177 18.92 -1.25 9.52
C SER A 177 18.07 -2.51 9.66
N LEU A 178 17.96 -3.31 8.60
CA LEU A 178 17.19 -4.55 8.56
C LEU A 178 17.94 -5.58 7.72
N ASN A 179 18.22 -6.73 8.31
CA ASN A 179 18.75 -7.89 7.57
C ASN A 179 17.58 -8.64 6.93
N TRP A 180 17.18 -8.21 5.74
CA TRP A 180 16.02 -8.72 5.02
C TRP A 180 16.41 -9.32 3.69
N VAL A 181 16.11 -10.59 3.50
CA VAL A 181 16.38 -11.30 2.26
C VAL A 181 15.14 -11.23 1.35
N HIS A 182 15.08 -10.20 0.50
CA HIS A 182 13.97 -9.97 -0.41
C HIS A 182 13.63 -11.19 -1.29
N ARG A 183 14.66 -11.90 -1.76
CA ARG A 183 14.53 -13.08 -2.63
C ARG A 183 13.86 -14.29 -1.97
N LYS A 184 13.73 -14.29 -0.62
CA LYS A 184 13.10 -15.36 0.17
C LYS A 184 11.67 -15.08 0.59
N ILE A 185 11.01 -14.01 0.10
CA ILE A 185 9.61 -13.71 0.45
C ILE A 185 8.72 -14.80 -0.13
N ARG A 186 7.97 -15.49 0.73
CA ARG A 186 6.96 -16.48 0.34
C ARG A 186 5.70 -16.27 1.17
N MET A 187 4.61 -15.89 0.50
CA MET A 187 3.33 -15.68 1.15
C MET A 187 2.71 -16.99 1.62
N PRO A 188 2.00 -17.00 2.76
CA PRO A 188 1.42 -18.21 3.31
C PRO A 188 0.25 -18.71 2.45
N PHE A 189 0.09 -20.03 2.44
CA PHE A 189 -0.90 -20.72 1.61
C PHE A 189 -2.36 -20.30 1.91
N TYR A 190 -2.69 -19.92 3.14
CA TYR A 190 -4.06 -19.55 3.50
C TYR A 190 -4.59 -18.30 2.75
N LEU A 191 -3.71 -17.47 2.17
CA LEU A 191 -4.13 -16.35 1.32
C LEU A 191 -4.89 -16.81 0.07
N ILE A 192 -4.69 -18.06 -0.35
CA ILE A 192 -5.42 -18.67 -1.47
C ILE A 192 -6.92 -18.82 -1.13
N TYR A 193 -7.24 -19.15 0.12
CA TYR A 193 -8.64 -19.22 0.53
C TYR A 193 -9.33 -17.86 0.45
N ILE A 194 -8.61 -16.78 0.81
CA ILE A 194 -9.12 -15.41 0.67
C ILE A 194 -9.31 -15.06 -0.82
N LEU A 195 -8.36 -15.47 -1.68
CA LEU A 195 -8.49 -15.28 -3.13
C LEU A 195 -9.70 -16.03 -3.70
N ILE A 196 -9.92 -17.30 -3.31
CA ILE A 196 -11.08 -18.10 -3.76
C ILE A 196 -12.38 -17.43 -3.32
N ALA A 197 -12.46 -16.97 -2.07
CA ALA A 197 -13.62 -16.24 -1.56
C ALA A 197 -13.87 -14.92 -2.33
N ALA A 198 -12.79 -14.18 -2.66
CA ALA A 198 -12.86 -12.97 -3.45
C ALA A 198 -13.35 -13.24 -4.89
N LEU A 199 -12.86 -14.32 -5.53
CA LEU A 199 -13.31 -14.76 -6.86
C LEU A 199 -14.76 -15.21 -6.83
N ALA A 200 -15.19 -15.96 -5.84
CA ALA A 200 -16.59 -16.35 -5.67
C ALA A 200 -17.48 -15.10 -5.53
N GLY A 201 -17.07 -14.13 -4.71
CA GLY A 201 -17.78 -12.85 -4.59
C GLY A 201 -17.80 -12.05 -5.88
N PHE A 202 -16.75 -12.10 -6.68
CA PHE A 202 -16.67 -11.45 -8.00
C PHE A 202 -17.68 -12.07 -9.01
N LEU A 203 -17.84 -13.39 -9.02
CA LEU A 203 -18.71 -14.09 -9.95
C LEU A 203 -20.20 -13.91 -9.65
N LEU A 204 -20.57 -13.62 -8.42
CA LEU A 204 -21.96 -13.44 -8.00
C LEU A 204 -22.40 -11.98 -8.21
N PRO A 205 -23.48 -11.69 -8.97
CA PRO A 205 -23.94 -10.33 -9.26
C PRO A 205 -24.19 -9.48 -8.01
N SER A 206 -24.74 -10.07 -6.95
CA SER A 206 -25.07 -9.40 -5.69
C SER A 206 -23.84 -8.95 -4.88
N THR A 207 -22.70 -9.65 -5.03
CA THR A 207 -21.46 -9.40 -4.28
C THR A 207 -20.29 -8.96 -5.18
N HIS A 208 -20.54 -8.71 -6.46
CA HIS A 208 -19.53 -8.40 -7.47
C HIS A 208 -18.58 -7.26 -7.03
N THR A 209 -19.13 -6.15 -6.52
CA THR A 209 -18.33 -5.03 -6.03
C THR A 209 -17.45 -5.39 -4.83
N PHE A 210 -17.98 -6.20 -3.93
CA PHE A 210 -17.24 -6.73 -2.78
C PHE A 210 -16.09 -7.64 -3.24
N GLY A 211 -16.38 -8.55 -4.19
CA GLY A 211 -15.36 -9.43 -4.78
C GLY A 211 -14.21 -8.66 -5.42
N ILE A 212 -14.51 -7.61 -6.21
CA ILE A 212 -13.47 -6.75 -6.80
C ILE A 212 -12.65 -6.04 -5.72
N ASN A 213 -13.28 -5.46 -4.69
CA ASN A 213 -12.55 -4.85 -3.58
C ASN A 213 -11.61 -5.86 -2.92
N ALA A 214 -12.07 -7.08 -2.66
CA ALA A 214 -11.26 -8.13 -2.04
C ALA A 214 -10.09 -8.57 -2.94
N LEU A 215 -10.29 -8.65 -4.28
CA LEU A 215 -9.22 -8.93 -5.23
C LEU A 215 -8.17 -7.81 -5.25
N ILE A 216 -8.60 -6.55 -5.24
CA ILE A 216 -7.69 -5.38 -5.17
C ILE A 216 -6.90 -5.39 -3.85
N MET A 217 -7.54 -5.73 -2.71
CA MET A 217 -6.87 -5.79 -1.41
C MET A 217 -5.75 -6.82 -1.38
N ILE A 218 -5.98 -8.03 -1.92
CA ILE A 218 -5.01 -9.13 -1.84
C ILE A 218 -3.90 -9.01 -2.90
N ALA A 219 -4.17 -8.33 -4.01
CA ALA A 219 -3.26 -8.20 -5.15
C ALA A 219 -1.83 -7.73 -4.76
N PRO A 220 -1.62 -6.75 -3.86
CA PRO A 220 -0.28 -6.30 -3.51
C PRO A 220 0.55 -7.36 -2.81
N LEU A 221 -0.05 -8.31 -2.08
CA LEU A 221 0.68 -9.41 -1.46
C LEU A 221 1.26 -10.36 -2.52
N PHE A 222 0.47 -10.72 -3.53
CA PHE A 222 0.95 -11.52 -4.66
C PHE A 222 1.94 -10.76 -5.53
N LEU A 223 1.74 -9.45 -5.71
CA LEU A 223 2.67 -8.60 -6.42
C LEU A 223 4.05 -8.57 -5.74
N ILE A 224 4.09 -8.40 -4.41
CA ILE A 224 5.32 -8.42 -3.61
C ILE A 224 6.05 -9.77 -3.79
N GLN A 225 5.32 -10.89 -3.75
CA GLN A 225 5.90 -12.21 -4.00
C GLN A 225 6.41 -12.33 -5.44
N GLY A 226 5.67 -11.85 -6.43
CA GLY A 226 6.08 -11.84 -7.83
C GLY A 226 7.36 -11.03 -8.06
N ILE A 227 7.47 -9.84 -7.47
CA ILE A 227 8.70 -9.04 -7.53
C ILE A 227 9.87 -9.78 -6.85
N SER A 228 9.61 -10.47 -5.74
CA SER A 228 10.62 -11.31 -5.06
C SER A 228 11.14 -12.44 -5.97
N ILE A 229 10.27 -13.05 -6.78
CA ILE A 229 10.64 -14.09 -7.77
C ILE A 229 11.48 -13.47 -8.89
N LEU A 230 11.08 -12.33 -9.42
CA LEU A 230 11.85 -11.61 -10.42
C LEU A 230 13.25 -11.24 -9.89
N ASP A 231 13.36 -10.80 -8.64
CA ASP A 231 14.67 -10.54 -8.01
C ASP A 231 15.48 -11.81 -7.80
N PHE A 232 14.83 -12.94 -7.51
CA PHE A 232 15.52 -14.24 -7.36
C PHE A 232 16.20 -14.69 -8.67
N TYR A 233 15.47 -14.66 -9.79
CA TYR A 233 15.98 -15.14 -11.07
C TYR A 233 16.79 -14.09 -11.84
N TRP A 234 16.40 -12.82 -11.78
CA TRP A 234 16.96 -11.76 -12.61
C TRP A 234 17.63 -10.65 -11.81
N GLY A 235 17.68 -10.74 -10.47
CA GLY A 235 18.21 -9.66 -9.63
C GLY A 235 19.66 -9.31 -9.94
N ASP A 236 20.50 -10.28 -10.29
CA ASP A 236 21.91 -10.00 -10.64
C ASP A 236 22.03 -9.35 -12.02
N PHE A 237 21.14 -9.66 -12.95
CA PHE A 237 21.02 -8.97 -14.23
C PHE A 237 20.57 -7.51 -14.04
N PHE A 238 19.55 -7.29 -13.22
CA PHE A 238 19.07 -5.92 -12.91
C PHE A 238 20.08 -5.09 -12.12
N LYS A 239 20.92 -5.72 -11.28
CA LYS A 239 22.02 -5.01 -10.62
C LYS A 239 23.06 -4.48 -11.61
N ARG A 240 23.30 -5.21 -12.71
CA ARG A 240 24.22 -4.80 -13.78
C ARG A 240 23.63 -3.71 -14.67
N SER A 241 22.31 -3.72 -14.90
CA SER A 241 21.62 -2.76 -15.76
C SER A 241 20.49 -2.04 -15.02
N LYS A 242 20.83 -0.90 -14.41
CA LYS A 242 19.86 -0.04 -13.72
C LYS A 242 18.78 0.50 -14.66
N ILE A 243 19.10 0.63 -15.97
CA ILE A 243 18.16 1.08 -17.00
C ILE A 243 17.04 0.06 -17.18
N LEU A 244 17.37 -1.23 -17.25
CA LEU A 244 16.37 -2.30 -17.38
C LEU A 244 15.48 -2.42 -16.14
N LEU A 245 16.05 -2.25 -14.95
CA LEU A 245 15.26 -2.18 -13.72
C LEU A 245 14.29 -0.99 -13.74
N PHE A 246 14.78 0.18 -14.16
CA PHE A 246 13.93 1.38 -14.30
C PHE A 246 12.81 1.15 -15.33
N LEU A 247 13.11 0.61 -16.49
CA LEU A 247 12.12 0.29 -17.53
C LEU A 247 11.08 -0.73 -17.02
N LEU A 248 11.48 -1.74 -16.26
CA LEU A 248 10.55 -2.69 -15.64
C LEU A 248 9.60 -1.99 -14.67
N ILE A 249 10.14 -1.13 -13.77
CA ILE A 249 9.31 -0.38 -12.82
C ILE A 249 8.33 0.55 -13.55
N VAL A 250 8.81 1.30 -14.54
CA VAL A 250 7.99 2.18 -15.37
C VAL A 250 6.90 1.36 -16.09
N SER A 251 7.27 0.23 -16.68
CA SER A 251 6.30 -0.66 -17.34
C SER A 251 5.23 -1.17 -16.38
N MET A 252 5.58 -1.52 -15.14
CA MET A 252 4.60 -1.94 -14.12
C MET A 252 3.64 -0.80 -13.72
N VAL A 253 4.13 0.45 -13.68
CA VAL A 253 3.32 1.61 -13.30
C VAL A 253 2.34 1.98 -14.41
N PHE A 254 2.79 1.97 -15.67
CA PHE A 254 1.99 2.41 -16.81
C PHE A 254 1.23 1.30 -17.53
N ASN A 255 1.54 0.03 -17.24
CA ASN A 255 0.89 -1.11 -17.87
C ASN A 255 0.35 -2.10 -16.83
N TYR A 256 -0.96 -2.02 -16.58
CA TYR A 256 -1.64 -2.89 -15.63
C TYR A 256 -1.54 -4.39 -15.98
N PHE A 257 -1.38 -4.76 -17.26
CA PHE A 257 -1.17 -6.17 -17.65
C PHE A 257 0.13 -6.72 -17.07
N ILE A 258 1.22 -5.94 -17.11
CA ILE A 258 2.51 -6.37 -16.54
C ILE A 258 2.37 -6.53 -15.03
N LEU A 259 1.68 -5.61 -14.37
CA LEU A 259 1.41 -5.68 -12.93
C LEU A 259 0.61 -6.94 -12.57
N ILE A 260 -0.44 -7.25 -13.34
CA ILE A 260 -1.24 -8.48 -13.15
C ILE A 260 -0.38 -9.72 -13.41
N LEU A 261 0.41 -9.77 -14.47
CA LEU A 261 1.29 -10.90 -14.76
C LEU A 261 2.28 -11.17 -13.64
N VAL A 262 2.90 -10.13 -13.09
CA VAL A 262 3.81 -10.27 -11.95
C VAL A 262 3.08 -10.79 -10.70
N ALA A 263 1.87 -10.30 -10.44
CA ALA A 263 1.06 -10.81 -9.34
C ALA A 263 0.65 -12.29 -9.55
N LEU A 264 0.33 -12.69 -10.79
CA LEU A 264 0.02 -14.09 -11.13
C LEU A 264 1.25 -14.99 -10.97
N ILE A 265 2.44 -14.54 -11.34
CA ILE A 265 3.70 -15.28 -11.07
C ILE A 265 3.87 -15.46 -9.55
N GLY A 266 3.61 -14.42 -8.77
CA GLY A 266 3.63 -14.50 -7.31
C GLY A 266 2.61 -15.50 -6.76
N LEU A 267 1.39 -15.47 -7.27
CA LEU A 267 0.33 -16.39 -6.89
C LEU A 267 0.71 -17.86 -7.21
N THR A 268 1.20 -18.12 -8.42
CA THR A 268 1.55 -19.49 -8.84
C THR A 268 2.71 -20.09 -8.04
N ASP A 269 3.66 -19.27 -7.58
CA ASP A 269 4.78 -19.74 -6.74
C ASP A 269 4.32 -20.26 -5.36
N ILE A 270 3.14 -19.87 -4.88
CA ILE A 270 2.57 -20.42 -3.64
C ILE A 270 2.34 -21.95 -3.77
N TRP A 271 1.89 -22.41 -4.96
CA TRP A 271 1.67 -23.83 -5.24
C TRP A 271 2.93 -24.55 -5.69
N PHE A 272 3.65 -23.97 -6.64
CA PHE A 272 4.71 -24.67 -7.35
C PHE A 272 6.10 -24.54 -6.69
N ASN A 273 6.25 -23.57 -5.76
CA ASN A 273 7.51 -23.27 -5.09
C ASN A 273 8.71 -23.25 -6.07
N PHE A 274 8.60 -22.44 -7.13
CA PHE A 274 9.60 -22.36 -8.21
C PHE A 274 11.04 -22.17 -7.70
N ARG A 275 11.18 -21.49 -6.56
CA ARG A 275 12.46 -21.17 -5.95
C ARG A 275 12.96 -22.25 -5.00
N LYS A 276 12.17 -23.31 -4.74
CA LYS A 276 12.47 -24.40 -3.80
C LYS A 276 12.88 -23.89 -2.41
N ILE A 277 12.19 -22.89 -1.90
CA ILE A 277 12.45 -22.33 -0.57
C ILE A 277 11.69 -23.18 0.45
N ASP A 278 12.43 -23.81 1.39
CA ASP A 278 11.82 -24.57 2.47
C ASP A 278 11.28 -23.63 3.56
N MET A 279 10.09 -23.94 4.07
CA MET A 279 9.43 -23.10 5.09
C MET A 279 10.19 -23.12 6.42
N GLU A 280 10.92 -24.20 6.72
CA GLU A 280 11.75 -24.33 7.93
C GLU A 280 12.98 -23.40 7.90
N GLU A 281 13.55 -23.12 6.72
CA GLU A 281 14.65 -22.14 6.58
C GLU A 281 14.21 -20.70 6.87
N ILE A 282 12.92 -20.38 6.71
CA ILE A 282 12.40 -19.02 6.91
C ILE A 282 12.31 -18.68 8.41
N ASP A 283 12.01 -19.66 9.25
CA ASP A 283 11.86 -19.48 10.69
C ASP A 283 13.16 -19.59 11.50
N GLY A 284 14.18 -20.28 10.97
CA GLY A 284 15.37 -20.65 11.75
C GLY A 284 16.69 -19.97 11.37
N SER A 285 16.87 -19.45 10.16
CA SER A 285 18.21 -19.12 9.64
C SER A 285 18.64 -17.65 9.75
N ASN A 286 17.86 -16.79 10.39
CA ASN A 286 18.20 -15.36 10.51
C ASN A 286 18.83 -14.98 11.86
N PHE A 287 19.32 -15.93 12.65
CA PHE A 287 19.83 -15.73 14.03
C PHE A 287 21.28 -16.13 14.27
N ASN A 288 22.14 -16.17 13.24
CA ASN A 288 23.58 -16.29 13.46
C ASN A 288 24.34 -15.09 12.94
#